data_2608fccce29dfa87b04381fc06d3626b
#
_entry.id   2608fccce29dfa87b04381fc06d3626b
#
_cell.length_a   1.000
_cell.length_b   1.000
_cell.length_c   1.000
_cell.angle_alpha   90.00
_cell.angle_beta   90.00
_cell.angle_gamma   90.00
#
_symmetry.space_group_name_H-M   'P 1'
#
loop_
_entity.id
_entity.type
_entity.pdbx_description
1 polymer ?
#
loop_
_entity_poly.entity_id
_entity_poly.type
_entity_poly.pdbx_seq_one_letter_code
_entity_poly.pdbx_strand_id
1 'polypeptide(L)'
;MDGSIALMQLTELKHQRMKQCAEFRQRSRWQPPYALTTALELQAIEIPRLPKGRAMLNGITVVVPSANERRNLVGINEVTWSFPVDVVMVEQCLCVSPACTWAMFAGWLNLEELIVLAESMMRRDGRLRRTTIEELTAYLDSAREFTEAVFEETGRRPNMFRGYANCRRALRVIQEGTDSSMETRTRLVPLKYGIDAPCANYKIGVKRLNRAVYLDLAYPEYKICIEFDGGHHAGQWLEDARRRQAIE
;
A
#
# COMPACT_ATOMS: atom_id res chain seq x y z
N MET A 1 0.36 -17.42 -10.66
CA MET A 1 1.81 -17.33 -10.96
C MET A 1 2.34 -15.90 -10.96
N ASP A 2 1.51 -14.88 -11.20
CA ASP A 2 1.91 -13.45 -11.11
C ASP A 2 2.44 -13.04 -9.74
N GLY A 3 1.90 -13.59 -8.66
CA GLY A 3 2.41 -13.34 -7.31
C GLY A 3 3.88 -13.68 -7.12
N SER A 4 4.45 -14.62 -7.87
CA SER A 4 5.86 -15.00 -7.77
C SER A 4 6.79 -13.94 -8.38
N ILE A 5 6.39 -13.33 -9.50
CA ILE A 5 7.19 -12.28 -10.17
C ILE A 5 7.14 -11.00 -9.37
N ALA A 6 5.93 -10.57 -8.93
CA ALA A 6 5.79 -9.41 -8.07
C ALA A 6 6.58 -9.57 -6.78
N LEU A 7 6.53 -10.74 -6.15
CA LEU A 7 7.31 -11.05 -4.96
C LEU A 7 8.81 -10.92 -5.22
N MET A 8 9.32 -11.45 -6.35
CA MET A 8 10.73 -11.36 -6.72
C MET A 8 11.18 -9.90 -6.89
N GLN A 9 10.42 -9.11 -7.66
CA GLN A 9 10.72 -7.70 -7.91
C GLN A 9 10.72 -6.87 -6.62
N LEU A 10 9.69 -7.02 -5.79
CA LEU A 10 9.58 -6.29 -4.52
C LEU A 10 10.67 -6.73 -3.53
N THR A 11 11.06 -8.00 -3.53
CA THR A 11 12.16 -8.51 -2.71
C THR A 11 13.51 -7.92 -3.15
N GLU A 12 13.74 -7.81 -4.45
CA GLU A 12 14.98 -7.21 -4.98
C GLU A 12 15.04 -5.71 -4.60
N LEU A 13 13.96 -4.97 -4.79
CA LEU A 13 13.89 -3.55 -4.35
C LEU A 13 14.13 -3.41 -2.84
N LYS A 14 13.56 -4.29 -2.03
CA LYS A 14 13.82 -4.35 -0.59
C LYS A 14 15.30 -4.52 -0.31
N HIS A 15 15.97 -5.50 -0.93
CA HIS A 15 17.39 -5.76 -0.71
C HIS A 15 18.27 -4.55 -1.09
N GLN A 16 17.96 -3.91 -2.22
CA GLN A 16 18.67 -2.70 -2.64
C GLN A 16 18.50 -1.56 -1.63
N ARG A 17 17.27 -1.34 -1.14
CA ARG A 17 17.00 -0.31 -0.13
C ARG A 17 17.67 -0.64 1.20
N MET A 18 17.70 -1.89 1.62
CA MET A 18 18.38 -2.33 2.83
C MET A 18 19.87 -2.03 2.81
N LYS A 19 20.56 -2.22 1.68
CA LYS A 19 21.98 -1.85 1.52
C LYS A 19 22.20 -0.36 1.77
N GLN A 20 21.37 0.49 1.15
CA GLN A 20 21.45 1.95 1.35
C GLN A 20 21.20 2.36 2.82
N CYS A 21 20.20 1.74 3.45
CA CYS A 21 19.90 1.97 4.86
C CYS A 21 21.03 1.50 5.77
N ALA A 22 21.69 0.38 5.46
CA ALA A 22 22.84 -0.10 6.21
C ALA A 22 24.04 0.87 6.11
N GLU A 23 24.33 1.40 4.93
CA GLU A 23 25.37 2.42 4.73
C GLU A 23 25.07 3.71 5.51
N PHE A 24 23.82 4.15 5.53
CA PHE A 24 23.40 5.30 6.33
C PHE A 24 23.62 5.06 7.82
N ARG A 25 23.21 3.90 8.35
CA ARG A 25 23.38 3.54 9.77
C ARG A 25 24.85 3.46 10.19
N GLN A 26 25.74 3.01 9.30
CA GLN A 26 27.17 2.98 9.59
C GLN A 26 27.78 4.39 9.70
N ARG A 27 27.25 5.36 8.95
CA ARG A 27 27.77 6.75 8.91
C ARG A 27 27.12 7.67 9.95
N SER A 28 25.94 7.29 10.46
CA SER A 28 25.17 8.14 11.36
C SER A 28 24.75 7.39 12.63
N ARG A 29 24.95 8.03 13.78
CA ARG A 29 24.39 7.58 15.05
C ARG A 29 22.89 7.90 15.18
N TRP A 30 22.39 8.79 14.36
CA TRP A 30 20.98 9.15 14.32
C TRP A 30 20.20 8.13 13.50
N GLN A 31 19.24 7.49 14.12
CA GLN A 31 18.47 6.39 13.53
C GLN A 31 16.96 6.64 13.67
N PRO A 32 16.41 7.63 12.96
CA PRO A 32 14.98 7.88 12.95
C PRO A 32 14.24 6.77 12.17
N PRO A 33 12.93 6.59 12.38
CA PRO A 33 12.17 5.63 11.61
C PRO A 33 12.18 5.98 10.11
N TYR A 34 12.40 4.97 9.27
CA TYR A 34 12.27 5.08 7.82
C TYR A 34 10.80 5.28 7.43
N ALA A 35 10.54 6.18 6.49
CA ALA A 35 9.18 6.61 6.15
C ALA A 35 8.92 6.60 4.65
N LEU A 36 7.65 6.73 4.28
CA LEU A 36 7.17 6.90 2.92
C LEU A 36 7.74 5.82 1.97
N THR A 37 8.33 6.20 0.82
CA THR A 37 8.85 5.25 -0.17
C THR A 37 9.89 4.32 0.40
N THR A 38 10.77 4.80 1.29
CA THR A 38 11.75 3.95 1.96
C THR A 38 11.09 2.88 2.83
N ALA A 39 10.07 3.25 3.60
CA ALA A 39 9.31 2.30 4.40
C ALA A 39 8.55 1.28 3.52
N LEU A 40 7.98 1.72 2.39
CA LEU A 40 7.30 0.83 1.45
C LEU A 40 8.27 -0.20 0.86
N GLU A 41 9.42 0.23 0.36
CA GLU A 41 10.41 -0.67 -0.24
C GLU A 41 10.98 -1.66 0.79
N LEU A 42 11.33 -1.20 2.00
CA LEU A 42 11.80 -2.08 3.08
C LEU A 42 10.76 -3.14 3.47
N GLN A 43 9.48 -2.82 3.37
CA GLN A 43 8.37 -3.73 3.67
C GLN A 43 7.90 -4.54 2.44
N ALA A 44 8.59 -4.41 1.29
CA ALA A 44 8.20 -5.04 0.03
C ALA A 44 6.76 -4.68 -0.40
N ILE A 45 6.39 -3.41 -0.26
CA ILE A 45 5.12 -2.83 -0.70
C ILE A 45 5.34 -2.04 -1.99
N GLU A 46 4.45 -2.20 -2.95
CA GLU A 46 4.49 -1.47 -4.22
C GLU A 46 4.31 0.04 -4.00
N ILE A 47 5.16 0.84 -4.64
CA ILE A 47 5.06 2.30 -4.56
C ILE A 47 3.89 2.78 -5.43
N PRO A 48 2.96 3.61 -4.90
CA PRO A 48 1.87 4.17 -5.68
C PRO A 48 2.39 5.17 -6.71
N ARG A 49 1.57 5.52 -7.69
CA ARG A 49 1.89 6.57 -8.66
C ARG A 49 1.92 7.93 -7.96
N LEU A 50 3.11 8.49 -7.82
CA LEU A 50 3.30 9.78 -7.17
C LEU A 50 2.96 10.93 -8.13
N PRO A 51 2.40 12.06 -7.63
CA PRO A 51 2.19 13.25 -8.43
C PRO A 51 3.50 13.79 -9.02
N LYS A 52 3.43 14.40 -10.20
CA LYS A 52 4.59 15.07 -10.81
C LYS A 52 5.22 16.08 -9.84
N GLY A 53 6.54 16.09 -9.75
CA GLY A 53 7.28 16.95 -8.81
C GLY A 53 7.50 16.34 -7.41
N ARG A 54 6.87 15.21 -7.08
CA ARG A 54 7.14 14.43 -5.85
C ARG A 54 8.13 13.26 -6.08
N ALA A 55 8.64 13.10 -7.30
CA ALA A 55 9.72 12.15 -7.63
C ALA A 55 11.03 12.38 -6.84
N MET A 56 11.08 13.44 -6.03
CA MET A 56 12.24 13.79 -5.17
C MET A 56 12.44 12.85 -3.96
N LEU A 57 11.67 11.78 -3.84
CA LEU A 57 11.95 10.75 -2.85
C LEU A 57 13.03 9.75 -3.30
N ASN A 58 13.86 10.17 -4.28
CA ASN A 58 15.12 9.50 -4.58
C ASN A 58 16.05 9.66 -3.37
N GLY A 59 16.35 8.59 -2.69
CA GLY A 59 17.15 8.59 -1.48
C GLY A 59 16.39 8.01 -0.28
N ILE A 60 17.02 8.09 0.87
CA ILE A 60 16.43 7.60 2.12
C ILE A 60 15.46 8.65 2.65
N THR A 61 14.25 8.24 2.97
CA THR A 61 13.25 9.09 3.63
C THR A 61 13.04 8.63 5.06
N VAL A 62 13.06 9.57 5.99
CA VAL A 62 12.86 9.34 7.42
C VAL A 62 11.80 10.30 7.97
N VAL A 63 11.18 9.94 9.09
CA VAL A 63 10.20 10.79 9.77
C VAL A 63 10.82 11.44 11.00
N VAL A 64 10.46 12.71 11.22
CA VAL A 64 10.77 13.48 12.44
C VAL A 64 9.50 14.11 12.98
N PRO A 65 9.37 14.29 14.31
CA PRO A 65 8.13 14.82 14.91
C PRO A 65 7.86 16.28 14.51
N SER A 66 8.91 17.08 14.36
CA SER A 66 8.80 18.52 14.06
C SER A 66 9.89 19.01 13.13
N ALA A 67 9.69 20.20 12.55
CA ALA A 67 10.68 20.84 11.70
C ALA A 67 11.99 21.20 12.45
N ASN A 68 11.89 21.45 13.76
CA ASN A 68 13.05 21.78 14.60
C ASN A 68 13.98 20.60 14.85
N GLU A 69 13.49 19.38 14.63
CA GLU A 69 14.26 18.15 14.79
C GLU A 69 14.95 17.68 13.51
N ARG A 70 14.76 18.42 12.42
CA ARG A 70 15.45 18.15 11.16
C ARG A 70 16.95 18.40 11.29
N ARG A 71 17.73 17.48 10.75
CA ARG A 71 19.20 17.57 10.71
C ARG A 71 19.74 18.02 9.35
N ASN A 72 18.88 18.05 8.32
CA ASN A 72 19.19 18.45 6.95
C ASN A 72 20.43 17.73 6.38
N LEU A 73 20.48 16.42 6.59
CA LEU A 73 21.58 15.58 6.10
C LEU A 73 21.50 15.40 4.59
N VAL A 74 22.64 15.49 3.91
CA VAL A 74 22.72 15.28 2.46
C VAL A 74 22.27 13.85 2.09
N GLY A 75 21.39 13.76 1.13
CA GLY A 75 20.84 12.47 0.65
C GLY A 75 19.74 11.85 1.54
N ILE A 76 19.34 12.56 2.60
CA ILE A 76 18.25 12.14 3.48
C ILE A 76 17.06 13.10 3.32
N ASN A 77 15.90 12.56 3.02
CA ASN A 77 14.64 13.31 2.99
C ASN A 77 14.00 13.22 4.38
N GLU A 78 13.84 14.34 5.05
CA GLU A 78 13.25 14.40 6.38
C GLU A 78 11.82 14.94 6.29
N VAL A 79 10.85 14.08 6.61
CA VAL A 79 9.42 14.39 6.58
C VAL A 79 8.93 14.62 8.00
N THR A 80 8.23 15.73 8.22
CA THR A 80 7.59 16.00 9.52
C THR A 80 6.25 15.33 9.62
N TRP A 81 6.00 14.69 10.77
CA TRP A 81 4.73 14.11 11.11
C TRP A 81 4.42 14.34 12.58
N SER A 82 3.41 15.15 12.86
CA SER A 82 3.04 15.58 14.21
C SER A 82 1.99 14.69 14.89
N PHE A 83 1.57 13.63 14.23
CA PHE A 83 0.65 12.62 14.78
C PHE A 83 1.43 11.43 15.34
N PRO A 84 0.79 10.52 16.10
CA PRO A 84 1.45 9.31 16.57
C PRO A 84 2.13 8.55 15.43
N VAL A 85 3.38 8.15 15.67
CA VAL A 85 4.17 7.37 14.70
C VAL A 85 4.24 5.93 15.18
N ASP A 86 3.42 5.06 14.58
CA ASP A 86 3.54 3.63 14.79
C ASP A 86 4.71 3.09 14.00
N VAL A 87 5.50 2.23 14.59
CA VAL A 87 6.70 1.67 13.99
C VAL A 87 6.71 0.15 14.01
N VAL A 88 7.34 -0.42 13.01
CA VAL A 88 7.61 -1.86 12.90
C VAL A 88 9.09 -2.09 12.62
N MET A 89 9.61 -3.19 13.14
CA MET A 89 10.98 -3.59 12.86
C MET A 89 11.01 -4.50 11.62
N VAL A 90 11.68 -4.07 10.57
CA VAL A 90 11.93 -4.87 9.37
C VAL A 90 13.42 -5.23 9.37
N GLU A 91 13.70 -6.45 9.79
CA GLU A 91 15.08 -6.91 10.05
C GLU A 91 15.79 -5.96 11.03
N GLN A 92 16.76 -5.16 10.57
CA GLN A 92 17.45 -4.18 11.42
C GLN A 92 17.02 -2.72 11.14
N CYS A 93 15.93 -2.51 10.40
CA CYS A 93 15.44 -1.19 10.02
C CYS A 93 14.17 -0.87 10.80
N LEU A 94 14.19 0.21 11.58
CA LEU A 94 12.99 0.76 12.20
C LEU A 94 12.20 1.51 11.15
N CYS A 95 11.02 1.02 10.81
CA CYS A 95 10.16 1.57 9.77
C CYS A 95 8.86 2.11 10.37
N VAL A 96 8.33 3.15 9.78
CA VAL A 96 6.93 3.55 10.02
C VAL A 96 6.01 2.38 9.61
N SER A 97 5.01 2.08 10.42
CA SER A 97 4.05 1.00 10.16
C SER A 97 3.33 1.21 8.81
N PRO A 98 2.79 0.15 8.19
CA PRO A 98 2.03 0.29 6.94
C PRO A 98 0.86 1.25 7.08
N ALA A 99 0.08 1.15 8.15
CA ALA A 99 -1.09 2.01 8.39
C ALA A 99 -0.72 3.49 8.55
N CYS A 100 0.31 3.79 9.35
CA CYS A 100 0.83 5.13 9.51
C CYS A 100 1.43 5.65 8.20
N THR A 101 2.19 4.83 7.45
CA THR A 101 2.74 5.17 6.13
C THR A 101 1.63 5.54 5.14
N TRP A 102 0.54 4.76 5.11
CA TRP A 102 -0.63 5.06 4.28
C TRP A 102 -1.25 6.42 4.61
N ALA A 103 -1.43 6.72 5.90
CA ALA A 103 -1.93 8.01 6.35
C ALA A 103 -1.00 9.17 5.97
N MET A 104 0.32 8.98 6.06
CA MET A 104 1.31 9.99 5.65
C MET A 104 1.23 10.28 4.15
N PHE A 105 0.90 9.30 3.31
CA PHE A 105 0.71 9.50 1.87
C PHE A 105 -0.59 10.21 1.52
N ALA A 106 -1.60 10.24 2.41
CA ALA A 106 -2.92 10.79 2.12
C ALA A 106 -2.92 12.28 1.72
N GLY A 107 -1.93 13.04 2.18
CA GLY A 107 -1.76 14.44 1.80
C GLY A 107 -1.18 14.64 0.38
N TRP A 108 -0.71 13.58 -0.26
CA TRP A 108 0.00 13.62 -1.54
C TRP A 108 -0.73 12.88 -2.65
N LEU A 109 -1.41 11.78 -2.31
CA LEU A 109 -2.11 10.94 -3.27
C LEU A 109 -3.54 11.43 -3.49
N ASN A 110 -4.04 11.22 -4.70
CA ASN A 110 -5.47 11.28 -4.95
C ASN A 110 -6.16 10.05 -4.33
N LEU A 111 -7.48 10.04 -4.31
CA LEU A 111 -8.26 8.98 -3.68
C LEU A 111 -8.00 7.61 -4.31
N GLU A 112 -7.86 7.54 -5.64
CA GLU A 112 -7.61 6.31 -6.37
C GLU A 112 -6.25 5.69 -5.97
N GLU A 113 -5.18 6.49 -6.01
CA GLU A 113 -3.84 6.00 -5.62
C GLU A 113 -3.74 5.70 -4.12
N LEU A 114 -4.54 6.36 -3.28
CA LEU A 114 -4.61 6.05 -1.86
C LEU A 114 -5.28 4.68 -1.60
N ILE A 115 -6.33 4.34 -2.38
CA ILE A 115 -6.95 3.02 -2.37
C ILE A 115 -5.96 1.97 -2.89
N VAL A 116 -5.32 2.24 -4.03
CA VAL A 116 -4.30 1.33 -4.62
C VAL A 116 -3.19 1.04 -3.62
N LEU A 117 -2.69 2.04 -2.91
CA LEU A 117 -1.64 1.84 -1.90
C LEU A 117 -2.13 0.93 -0.77
N ALA A 118 -3.33 1.19 -0.22
CA ALA A 118 -3.88 0.36 0.85
C ALA A 118 -4.04 -1.10 0.41
N GLU A 119 -4.64 -1.35 -0.75
CA GLU A 119 -4.84 -2.71 -1.26
C GLU A 119 -3.52 -3.42 -1.60
N SER A 120 -2.50 -2.66 -2.06
CA SER A 120 -1.14 -3.19 -2.25
C SER A 120 -0.48 -3.64 -0.93
N MET A 121 -0.90 -3.10 0.20
CA MET A 121 -0.46 -3.53 1.54
C MET A 121 -1.22 -4.76 2.05
N MET A 122 -2.38 -5.07 1.47
CA MET A 122 -3.31 -6.13 1.91
C MET A 122 -3.45 -7.25 0.88
N ARG A 123 -2.38 -7.56 0.16
CA ARG A 123 -2.38 -8.58 -0.89
C ARG A 123 -2.86 -9.94 -0.38
N ARG A 124 -3.45 -10.74 -1.27
CA ARG A 124 -3.85 -12.12 -0.99
C ARG A 124 -2.67 -13.00 -0.60
N ASP A 125 -1.51 -12.81 -1.23
CA ASP A 125 -0.27 -13.49 -0.84
C ASP A 125 0.18 -13.02 0.55
N GLY A 126 0.06 -13.91 1.55
CA GLY A 126 0.45 -13.62 2.94
C GLY A 126 1.90 -13.18 3.10
N ARG A 127 2.79 -13.56 2.17
CA ARG A 127 4.20 -13.11 2.18
C ARG A 127 4.35 -11.62 1.86
N LEU A 128 3.34 -11.02 1.20
CA LEU A 128 3.28 -9.61 0.82
C LEU A 128 2.25 -8.82 1.63
N ARG A 129 1.40 -9.49 2.39
CA ARG A 129 0.44 -8.82 3.28
C ARG A 129 1.16 -8.15 4.43
N ARG A 130 0.88 -6.87 4.67
CA ARG A 130 1.55 -6.04 5.69
C ARG A 130 0.58 -5.39 6.66
N THR A 131 -0.70 -5.31 6.31
CA THR A 131 -1.74 -4.68 7.14
C THR A 131 -3.12 -5.24 6.80
N THR A 132 -4.13 -4.80 7.53
CA THR A 132 -5.55 -5.11 7.34
C THR A 132 -6.38 -3.82 7.36
N ILE A 133 -7.67 -3.91 6.96
CA ILE A 133 -8.60 -2.77 7.04
C ILE A 133 -8.77 -2.30 8.49
N GLU A 134 -8.80 -3.26 9.43
CA GLU A 134 -8.91 -2.98 10.86
C GLU A 134 -7.72 -2.15 11.37
N GLU A 135 -6.49 -2.49 10.97
CA GLU A 135 -5.29 -1.75 11.37
C GLU A 135 -5.26 -0.34 10.76
N LEU A 136 -5.68 -0.19 9.48
CA LEU A 136 -5.83 1.12 8.85
C LEU A 136 -6.87 1.97 9.59
N THR A 137 -7.98 1.36 10.00
CA THR A 137 -9.05 2.03 10.74
C THR A 137 -8.58 2.43 12.15
N ALA A 138 -7.93 1.51 12.86
CA ALA A 138 -7.40 1.74 14.19
C ALA A 138 -6.39 2.91 14.22
N TYR A 139 -5.53 3.02 13.19
CA TYR A 139 -4.62 4.14 13.07
C TYR A 139 -5.37 5.49 12.92
N LEU A 140 -6.42 5.54 12.11
CA LEU A 140 -7.23 6.77 11.97
C LEU A 140 -7.96 7.14 13.26
N ASP A 141 -8.42 6.16 14.02
CA ASP A 141 -9.07 6.38 15.31
C ASP A 141 -8.05 6.88 16.34
N SER A 142 -6.85 6.29 16.41
CA SER A 142 -5.74 6.78 17.25
C SER A 142 -5.34 8.22 16.90
N ALA A 143 -5.29 8.58 15.62
CA ALA A 143 -5.02 9.95 15.20
C ALA A 143 -6.12 10.93 15.64
N ARG A 144 -7.38 10.49 15.67
CA ARG A 144 -8.49 11.30 16.20
C ARG A 144 -8.40 11.46 17.72
N GLU A 145 -8.16 10.38 18.43
CA GLU A 145 -7.97 10.40 19.89
C GLU A 145 -6.83 11.32 20.29
N PHE A 146 -5.73 11.30 19.53
CA PHE A 146 -4.62 12.23 19.73
C PHE A 146 -5.08 13.70 19.62
N THR A 147 -5.90 14.07 18.62
CA THR A 147 -6.40 15.45 18.52
C THR A 147 -7.34 15.83 19.64
N GLU A 148 -8.11 14.88 20.16
CA GLU A 148 -9.00 15.09 21.31
C GLU A 148 -8.18 15.29 22.58
N ALA A 149 -7.16 14.47 22.82
CA ALA A 149 -6.27 14.62 23.99
C ALA A 149 -5.52 15.97 23.97
N VAL A 150 -5.00 16.40 22.82
CA VAL A 150 -4.36 17.71 22.67
C VAL A 150 -5.36 18.84 22.94
N PHE A 151 -6.62 18.70 22.53
CA PHE A 151 -7.65 19.69 22.81
C PHE A 151 -7.96 19.76 24.30
N GLU A 152 -8.08 18.63 24.99
CA GLU A 152 -8.30 18.58 26.44
C GLU A 152 -7.16 19.25 27.22
N GLU A 153 -5.93 19.02 26.78
CA GLU A 153 -4.74 19.57 27.44
C GLU A 153 -4.55 21.07 27.16
N THR A 154 -4.77 21.52 25.92
CA THR A 154 -4.36 22.87 25.48
C THR A 154 -5.55 23.84 25.28
N GLY A 155 -6.79 23.34 25.28
CA GLY A 155 -7.99 24.09 24.89
C GLY A 155 -8.05 24.41 23.37
N ARG A 156 -7.12 23.92 22.58
CA ARG A 156 -7.05 24.16 21.13
C ARG A 156 -7.06 22.83 20.37
N ARG A 157 -8.09 22.59 19.57
CA ARG A 157 -8.16 21.39 18.73
C ARG A 157 -7.24 21.55 17.53
N PRO A 158 -6.22 20.69 17.37
CA PRO A 158 -5.41 20.71 16.17
C PRO A 158 -6.21 20.21 14.95
N ASN A 159 -5.85 20.69 13.77
CA ASN A 159 -6.40 20.14 12.54
C ASN A 159 -5.92 18.72 12.35
N MET A 160 -6.78 17.85 11.80
CA MET A 160 -6.38 16.53 11.33
C MET A 160 -5.31 16.67 10.25
N PHE A 161 -4.49 15.64 10.08
CA PHE A 161 -3.50 15.62 9.01
C PHE A 161 -4.14 15.78 7.62
N ARG A 162 -3.38 16.37 6.72
CA ARG A 162 -3.84 16.58 5.35
C ARG A 162 -4.19 15.25 4.68
N GLY A 163 -5.42 15.15 4.16
CA GLY A 163 -5.92 13.94 3.50
C GLY A 163 -6.67 12.96 4.41
N TYR A 164 -6.84 13.24 5.71
CA TYR A 164 -7.62 12.40 6.63
C TYR A 164 -9.02 12.06 6.08
N ALA A 165 -9.74 13.05 5.53
CA ALA A 165 -11.05 12.81 4.93
C ALA A 165 -10.97 11.83 3.74
N ASN A 166 -9.88 11.86 2.95
CA ASN A 166 -9.67 10.91 1.87
C ASN A 166 -9.39 9.49 2.40
N CYS A 167 -8.66 9.36 3.51
CA CYS A 167 -8.51 8.07 4.19
C CYS A 167 -9.87 7.48 4.60
N ARG A 168 -10.72 8.28 5.24
CA ARG A 168 -12.08 7.86 5.63
C ARG A 168 -12.96 7.48 4.43
N ARG A 169 -12.79 8.16 3.29
CA ARG A 169 -13.48 7.81 2.04
C ARG A 169 -12.92 6.54 1.42
N ALA A 170 -11.60 6.38 1.43
CA ALA A 170 -10.93 5.20 0.90
C ALA A 170 -11.37 3.93 1.64
N LEU A 171 -11.44 3.94 2.98
CA LEU A 171 -11.89 2.80 3.79
C LEU A 171 -13.27 2.25 3.41
N ARG A 172 -14.14 3.07 2.78
CA ARG A 172 -15.46 2.61 2.32
C ARG A 172 -15.41 1.79 1.03
N VAL A 173 -14.29 1.83 0.32
CA VAL A 173 -14.13 1.28 -1.03
C VAL A 173 -13.04 0.22 -1.09
N ILE A 174 -12.08 0.26 -0.17
CA ILE A 174 -10.96 -0.68 -0.09
C ILE A 174 -11.49 -2.11 0.09
N GLN A 175 -10.85 -3.04 -0.63
CA GLN A 175 -11.03 -4.48 -0.48
C GLN A 175 -9.68 -5.15 -0.21
N GLU A 176 -9.69 -6.19 0.61
CA GLU A 176 -8.50 -7.01 0.83
C GLU A 176 -8.35 -8.08 -0.25
N GLY A 177 -7.11 -8.51 -0.45
CA GLY A 177 -6.82 -9.72 -1.22
C GLY A 177 -6.65 -9.50 -2.71
N THR A 178 -6.43 -8.28 -3.20
CA THR A 178 -5.98 -8.04 -4.58
C THR A 178 -4.55 -8.55 -4.79
N ASP A 179 -4.21 -9.00 -5.98
CA ASP A 179 -2.87 -9.49 -6.29
C ASP A 179 -1.99 -8.45 -7.00
N SER A 180 -2.59 -7.39 -7.58
CA SER A 180 -1.84 -6.32 -8.25
C SER A 180 -2.52 -4.95 -8.12
N SER A 181 -1.71 -3.90 -8.26
CA SER A 181 -2.22 -2.53 -8.33
C SER A 181 -3.09 -2.27 -9.57
N MET A 182 -2.88 -3.05 -10.64
CA MET A 182 -3.68 -2.92 -11.86
C MET A 182 -5.08 -3.54 -11.69
N GLU A 183 -5.20 -4.64 -10.96
CA GLU A 183 -6.51 -5.19 -10.58
C GLU A 183 -7.31 -4.17 -9.78
N THR A 184 -6.69 -3.53 -8.77
CA THR A 184 -7.32 -2.45 -8.00
C THR A 184 -7.79 -1.32 -8.91
N ARG A 185 -6.94 -0.84 -9.83
CA ARG A 185 -7.32 0.25 -10.76
C ARG A 185 -8.46 -0.17 -11.66
N THR A 186 -8.43 -1.39 -12.19
CA THR A 186 -9.51 -1.94 -13.03
C THR A 186 -10.82 -2.04 -12.24
N ARG A 187 -10.75 -2.50 -10.98
CA ARG A 187 -11.90 -2.58 -10.07
C ARG A 187 -12.55 -1.21 -9.80
N LEU A 188 -11.75 -0.14 -9.76
CA LEU A 188 -12.24 1.21 -9.48
C LEU A 188 -12.86 1.90 -10.71
N VAL A 189 -12.65 1.37 -11.93
CA VAL A 189 -13.21 1.97 -13.16
C VAL A 189 -14.74 2.00 -13.14
N PRO A 190 -15.48 0.90 -12.84
CA PRO A 190 -16.93 0.91 -12.82
C PRO A 190 -17.54 1.96 -11.90
N LEU A 191 -16.91 2.19 -10.73
CA LEU A 191 -17.36 3.20 -9.76
C LEU A 191 -17.42 4.61 -10.36
N LYS A 192 -16.55 4.93 -11.30
CA LYS A 192 -16.54 6.25 -12.01
C LYS A 192 -17.78 6.44 -12.86
N TYR A 193 -18.45 5.35 -13.22
CA TYR A 193 -19.68 5.33 -14.04
C TYR A 193 -20.93 5.01 -13.24
N GLY A 194 -20.85 5.00 -11.92
CA GLY A 194 -21.98 4.69 -11.04
C GLY A 194 -22.38 3.21 -11.01
N ILE A 195 -21.47 2.33 -11.44
CA ILE A 195 -21.63 0.86 -11.37
C ILE A 195 -20.88 0.37 -10.12
N ASP A 196 -21.46 -0.55 -9.38
CA ASP A 196 -20.84 -1.14 -8.21
C ASP A 196 -19.50 -1.81 -8.54
N ALA A 197 -18.54 -1.78 -7.60
CA ALA A 197 -17.25 -2.42 -7.82
C ALA A 197 -17.39 -3.94 -7.86
N PRO A 198 -16.70 -4.62 -8.80
CA PRO A 198 -16.65 -6.09 -8.80
C PRO A 198 -15.94 -6.62 -7.57
N CYS A 199 -16.26 -7.87 -7.19
CA CYS A 199 -15.53 -8.60 -6.16
C CYS A 199 -14.11 -8.91 -6.65
N ALA A 200 -13.11 -8.61 -5.84
CA ALA A 200 -11.73 -8.98 -6.12
C ALA A 200 -11.47 -10.45 -5.74
N ASN A 201 -10.65 -11.14 -6.54
CA ASN A 201 -10.20 -12.52 -6.32
C ASN A 201 -11.32 -13.50 -5.97
N TYR A 202 -12.39 -13.46 -6.76
CA TYR A 202 -13.57 -14.29 -6.54
C TYR A 202 -13.26 -15.76 -6.79
N LYS A 203 -13.45 -16.60 -5.76
CA LYS A 203 -13.14 -18.03 -5.81
C LYS A 203 -14.28 -18.83 -6.44
N ILE A 204 -13.98 -19.58 -7.49
CA ILE A 204 -14.92 -20.53 -8.12
C ILE A 204 -14.36 -21.94 -8.14
N GLY A 205 -15.23 -22.94 -8.00
CA GLY A 205 -14.89 -24.35 -8.19
C GLY A 205 -15.04 -24.74 -9.65
N VAL A 206 -13.97 -25.14 -10.31
CA VAL A 206 -13.97 -25.56 -11.72
C VAL A 206 -13.90 -27.08 -11.79
N LYS A 207 -15.04 -27.75 -12.09
CA LYS A 207 -15.13 -29.23 -12.14
C LYS A 207 -14.12 -29.83 -13.12
N ARG A 208 -13.96 -29.25 -14.33
CA ARG A 208 -13.00 -29.72 -15.35
C ARG A 208 -11.56 -29.73 -14.90
N LEU A 209 -11.19 -28.83 -14.00
CA LEU A 209 -9.80 -28.70 -13.47
C LEU A 209 -9.64 -29.41 -12.12
N ASN A 210 -10.73 -29.93 -11.53
CA ASN A 210 -10.78 -30.52 -10.19
C ASN A 210 -10.09 -29.65 -9.11
N ARG A 211 -10.16 -28.31 -9.28
CA ARG A 211 -9.57 -27.33 -8.36
C ARG A 211 -10.38 -26.04 -8.35
N ALA A 212 -10.18 -25.26 -7.28
CA ALA A 212 -10.66 -23.89 -7.23
C ALA A 212 -9.76 -22.98 -8.06
N VAL A 213 -10.37 -22.00 -8.73
CA VAL A 213 -9.71 -20.94 -9.47
C VAL A 213 -10.14 -19.59 -8.87
N TYR A 214 -9.25 -18.62 -8.85
CA TYR A 214 -9.57 -17.26 -8.47
C TYR A 214 -9.68 -16.42 -9.73
N LEU A 215 -10.80 -15.68 -9.86
CA LEU A 215 -11.02 -14.68 -10.88
C LEU A 215 -10.52 -13.35 -10.36
N ASP A 216 -9.74 -12.59 -11.14
CA ASP A 216 -9.17 -11.32 -10.69
C ASP A 216 -10.28 -10.39 -10.20
N LEU A 217 -11.32 -10.22 -11.01
CA LEU A 217 -12.52 -9.45 -10.69
C LEU A 217 -13.77 -10.18 -11.20
N ALA A 218 -14.85 -10.18 -10.42
CA ALA A 218 -16.11 -10.82 -10.82
C ALA A 218 -17.34 -10.04 -10.37
N TYR A 219 -18.39 -10.15 -11.19
CA TYR A 219 -19.76 -9.87 -10.81
C TYR A 219 -20.53 -11.21 -10.80
N PRO A 220 -20.56 -11.93 -9.67
CA PRO A 220 -21.13 -13.30 -9.61
C PRO A 220 -22.59 -13.36 -10.04
N GLU A 221 -23.38 -12.36 -9.69
CA GLU A 221 -24.82 -12.25 -10.01
C GLU A 221 -25.06 -12.21 -11.52
N TYR A 222 -24.13 -11.58 -12.27
CA TYR A 222 -24.22 -11.46 -13.73
C TYR A 222 -23.39 -12.53 -14.45
N LYS A 223 -22.65 -13.37 -13.73
CA LYS A 223 -21.69 -14.33 -14.28
C LYS A 223 -20.64 -13.67 -15.20
N ILE A 224 -20.21 -12.49 -14.82
CA ILE A 224 -19.18 -11.74 -15.56
C ILE A 224 -17.87 -11.83 -14.77
N CYS A 225 -16.78 -12.18 -15.44
CA CYS A 225 -15.43 -12.03 -14.91
C CYS A 225 -14.63 -11.04 -15.77
N ILE A 226 -13.70 -10.34 -15.12
CA ILE A 226 -12.75 -9.43 -15.74
C ILE A 226 -11.38 -9.89 -15.28
N GLU A 227 -10.55 -10.31 -16.23
CA GLU A 227 -9.17 -10.73 -15.98
C GLU A 227 -8.23 -9.64 -16.49
N PHE A 228 -7.24 -9.29 -15.69
CA PHE A 228 -6.19 -8.36 -16.10
C PHE A 228 -5.05 -9.15 -16.76
N ASP A 229 -4.94 -9.06 -18.08
CA ASP A 229 -3.90 -9.72 -18.87
C ASP A 229 -2.61 -8.89 -18.80
N GLY A 230 -1.76 -9.17 -17.82
CA GLY A 230 -0.44 -8.56 -17.67
C GLY A 230 0.48 -9.10 -18.78
N GLY A 231 0.99 -8.23 -19.66
CA GLY A 231 1.75 -8.56 -20.86
C GLY A 231 3.10 -9.31 -20.68
N HIS A 232 3.23 -10.12 -19.64
CA HIS A 232 4.51 -10.74 -19.28
C HIS A 232 4.64 -12.25 -19.58
N HIS A 233 3.67 -12.87 -20.29
CA HIS A 233 3.64 -14.34 -20.35
C HIS A 233 3.54 -14.93 -21.76
N ALA A 234 4.47 -14.59 -22.65
CA ALA A 234 4.54 -15.26 -23.96
C ALA A 234 4.69 -16.81 -23.87
N GLY A 235 5.11 -17.36 -22.73
CA GLY A 235 5.25 -18.81 -22.51
C GLY A 235 4.06 -19.50 -21.84
N GLN A 236 3.06 -18.79 -21.34
CA GLN A 236 1.91 -19.36 -20.59
C GLN A 236 0.59 -19.36 -21.35
N TRP A 237 0.59 -18.92 -22.59
CA TRP A 237 -0.60 -18.80 -23.46
C TRP A 237 -1.50 -20.04 -23.49
N LEU A 238 -0.90 -21.23 -23.53
CA LEU A 238 -1.65 -22.49 -23.58
C LEU A 238 -2.36 -22.82 -22.25
N GLU A 239 -1.72 -22.48 -21.13
CA GLU A 239 -2.29 -22.72 -19.80
C GLU A 239 -3.42 -21.73 -19.51
N ASP A 240 -3.24 -20.47 -19.89
CA ASP A 240 -4.24 -19.42 -19.77
C ASP A 240 -5.43 -19.67 -20.70
N ALA A 241 -5.21 -20.12 -21.92
CA ALA A 241 -6.27 -20.53 -22.84
C ALA A 241 -7.08 -21.71 -22.29
N ARG A 242 -6.42 -22.72 -21.72
CA ARG A 242 -7.09 -23.87 -21.07
C ARG A 242 -7.87 -23.45 -19.84
N ARG A 243 -7.33 -22.49 -19.05
CA ARG A 243 -8.00 -21.93 -17.88
C ARG A 243 -9.28 -21.19 -18.30
N ARG A 244 -9.20 -20.30 -19.31
CA ARG A 244 -10.36 -19.57 -19.85
C ARG A 244 -11.43 -20.55 -20.34
N GLN A 245 -11.07 -21.51 -21.18
CA GLN A 245 -12.00 -22.52 -21.73
C GLN A 245 -12.63 -23.42 -20.65
N ALA A 246 -12.01 -23.55 -19.49
CA ALA A 246 -12.55 -24.34 -18.39
C ALA A 246 -13.51 -23.53 -17.49
N ILE A 247 -13.41 -22.20 -17.53
CA ILE A 247 -14.24 -21.25 -16.75
C ILE A 247 -15.53 -20.93 -17.51
N GLU A 248 -15.50 -20.91 -18.84
CA GLU A 248 -16.65 -20.79 -19.74
C GLU A 248 -17.54 -22.04 -19.67
#